data_e2e62ee5fe663097c61c4c2407d7ee27
#
_entry.id   e2e62ee5fe663097c61c4c2407d7ee27
#
_cell.length_a   1.000
_cell.length_b   1.000
_cell.length_c   1.000
_cell.angle_alpha   90.00
_cell.angle_beta   90.00
_cell.angle_gamma   90.00
#
_symmetry.space_group_name_H-M   'P 1'
#
loop_
_entity.id
_entity.type
_entity.pdbx_description
1 polymer ?
#
loop_
_entity_poly.entity_id
_entity_poly.type
_entity_poly.pdbx_seq_one_letter_code
_entity_poly.pdbx_strand_id
1 'polypeptide(L)'
;VTVSPDSTRDSTRPLTRRSLRERTRARNATPPAAEETPESGADAATIRVAEPVPAVTASSGDTDAVNVIDRTPEPVEPDEPEPEFLREPATVPGGVPAVVPAVVPAAEPVPATNAMPDAGPVRAWADDKHPTTALTWLDPRTIGSDAAPEPQPAPDLFAGAHLSRGWRRPRALVPAGILTAVGVAYVASTLLWPLSEVAPVVTAEQIAIEPAPAATATWPENGSAAVSVQGIAPLSSTPERDEIASITKVASTLMVLDAMPLKVGEQGPSFEFTREDSREYWRYRWSDQSALDVPVGGSLTEYQMLQGVLLGSANNYIDRLAEEIWGSDRAFAEAAATWLSDHGIEGVSLVNPSGFDRDNVATPAGAIRLAEVAMKNPVFAEIVATRSAEIPGVGTVTNTNKMLDDAGVVGVKTGTLSHWNLLTAKDVPVGDTTVRVYAAVLGQDSNDDRLAVTRQLLAGVEASLAEQPVSVPKGTVVGQVATVWGDRVEVVTDADTKVVLWNGASATAVTELDLGDRTAAGAEVGTLTAKGPVDTAQTSVSLAEEISAPSPWWRLTHPLELFGLDNG
;
A
#
# COMPACT_ATOMS: atom_id res chain seq x y z
N VAL A 1 22.86 -44.76 33.89
CA VAL A 1 23.83 -43.97 33.15
C VAL A 1 23.02 -42.93 32.40
N THR A 2 22.86 -41.79 33.06
CA THR A 2 22.17 -40.60 32.51
C THR A 2 23.20 -39.76 31.78
N VAL A 3 22.99 -39.55 30.49
CA VAL A 3 23.76 -38.61 29.67
C VAL A 3 22.96 -37.34 29.57
N SER A 4 23.48 -36.22 30.11
CA SER A 4 22.97 -34.84 29.89
C SER A 4 23.25 -34.41 28.45
N PRO A 5 22.31 -33.71 27.78
CA PRO A 5 22.60 -33.10 26.49
C PRO A 5 23.35 -31.78 26.70
N ASP A 6 24.42 -31.69 25.92
CA ASP A 6 25.33 -30.57 25.78
C ASP A 6 24.60 -29.34 25.22
N SER A 7 24.85 -28.18 25.83
CA SER A 7 24.28 -26.91 25.42
C SER A 7 25.02 -26.34 24.19
N THR A 8 24.46 -26.56 23.02
CA THR A 8 24.81 -25.77 21.83
C THR A 8 24.39 -24.31 22.06
N ARG A 9 25.37 -23.43 22.25
CA ARG A 9 25.16 -21.98 22.30
C ARG A 9 24.60 -21.51 20.97
N ASP A 10 23.40 -20.99 21.05
CA ASP A 10 22.74 -20.23 20.00
C ASP A 10 23.58 -19.01 19.64
N SER A 11 24.28 -19.07 18.47
CA SER A 11 25.18 -18.01 17.98
C SER A 11 24.46 -16.96 17.13
N THR A 12 23.13 -16.98 17.08
CA THR A 12 22.30 -16.16 16.18
C THR A 12 21.62 -14.95 16.83
N ARG A 13 21.93 -14.64 18.09
CA ARG A 13 21.39 -13.41 18.72
C ARG A 13 22.16 -12.19 18.23
N PRO A 14 21.47 -11.15 17.70
CA PRO A 14 22.13 -9.89 17.35
C PRO A 14 22.80 -9.28 18.57
N LEU A 15 24.03 -8.79 18.36
CA LEU A 15 24.83 -8.14 19.42
C LEU A 15 24.12 -6.85 19.85
N THR A 16 23.81 -6.75 21.14
CA THR A 16 23.21 -5.54 21.70
C THR A 16 24.27 -4.49 22.01
N ARG A 17 23.89 -3.20 22.05
CA ARG A 17 24.74 -2.07 22.48
C ARG A 17 25.52 -2.35 23.79
N ARG A 18 24.94 -3.15 24.66
CA ARG A 18 25.54 -3.55 25.92
C ARG A 18 26.69 -4.52 25.72
N SER A 19 26.54 -5.50 24.85
CA SER A 19 27.63 -6.48 24.54
C SER A 19 28.80 -5.84 23.77
N LEU A 20 28.53 -4.85 22.90
CA LEU A 20 29.56 -4.06 22.24
C LEU A 20 30.35 -3.20 23.26
N ARG A 21 29.67 -2.49 24.17
CA ARG A 21 30.33 -1.70 25.22
C ARG A 21 31.18 -2.54 26.17
N GLU A 22 30.75 -3.76 26.46
CA GLU A 22 31.53 -4.70 27.27
C GLU A 22 32.79 -5.19 26.53
N ARG A 23 32.70 -5.44 25.21
CA ARG A 23 33.87 -5.81 24.38
C ARG A 23 34.83 -4.65 24.20
N THR A 24 34.36 -3.44 23.95
CA THR A 24 35.21 -2.23 23.85
C THR A 24 35.88 -1.93 25.20
N ARG A 25 35.19 -2.10 26.33
CA ARG A 25 35.77 -1.93 27.66
C ARG A 25 36.81 -3.01 27.99
N ALA A 26 36.60 -4.25 27.54
CA ALA A 26 37.58 -5.33 27.71
C ALA A 26 38.85 -5.14 26.84
N ARG A 27 38.73 -4.48 25.68
CA ARG A 27 39.84 -4.19 24.77
C ARG A 27 40.69 -2.99 25.25
N ASN A 28 40.09 -2.02 25.94
CA ASN A 28 40.74 -0.82 26.47
C ASN A 28 41.17 -0.94 27.94
N ALA A 29 41.01 -2.09 28.57
CA ALA A 29 41.55 -2.37 29.89
C ALA A 29 43.04 -2.65 29.76
N THR A 30 43.86 -1.66 30.11
CA THR A 30 45.31 -1.79 30.29
C THR A 30 45.56 -2.90 31.29
N PRO A 31 46.51 -3.83 31.04
CA PRO A 31 46.91 -4.82 32.05
C PRO A 31 47.49 -4.11 33.26
N PRO A 32 47.30 -4.61 34.49
CA PRO A 32 47.83 -4.01 35.69
C PRO A 32 49.37 -4.06 35.66
N ALA A 33 49.98 -2.90 35.86
CA ALA A 33 51.44 -2.75 36.00
C ALA A 33 51.91 -3.53 37.21
N ALA A 34 53.01 -4.26 37.03
CA ALA A 34 53.75 -4.93 38.11
C ALA A 34 54.34 -3.90 39.08
N GLU A 35 54.17 -4.15 40.39
CA GLU A 35 54.76 -3.37 41.45
C GLU A 35 56.29 -3.48 41.38
N GLU A 36 57.00 -2.36 41.18
CA GLU A 36 58.39 -2.19 41.57
C GLU A 36 58.47 -1.09 42.63
N THR A 37 59.15 -1.41 43.73
CA THR A 37 59.46 -0.59 44.91
C THR A 37 60.49 0.47 44.58
N PRO A 38 60.50 1.61 45.29
CA PRO A 38 61.29 2.78 44.91
C PRO A 38 62.72 2.79 45.48
N GLU A 39 63.69 3.26 44.68
CA GLU A 39 64.95 3.81 45.20
C GLU A 39 65.13 5.28 44.81
N SER A 40 65.64 6.00 45.79
CA SER A 40 65.91 7.39 46.00
C SER A 40 66.97 7.99 45.05
N GLY A 41 66.84 9.28 44.66
CA GLY A 41 67.93 10.08 44.12
C GLY A 41 67.44 11.42 43.56
N ALA A 42 67.71 12.48 44.35
CA ALA A 42 67.45 13.86 43.97
C ALA A 42 68.42 14.33 42.85
N ASP A 43 67.91 15.17 41.93
CA ASP A 43 68.61 16.43 41.60
C ASP A 43 67.70 17.38 40.79
N ALA A 44 67.75 18.63 41.21
CA ALA A 44 67.02 19.74 40.66
C ALA A 44 67.74 20.36 39.45
N ALA A 45 67.02 20.58 38.33
CA ALA A 45 67.49 21.47 37.26
C ALA A 45 66.35 22.33 36.74
N THR A 46 66.57 23.60 36.89
CA THR A 46 65.74 24.76 36.59
C THR A 46 65.41 24.88 35.10
N ILE A 47 64.12 25.03 34.79
CA ILE A 47 63.62 25.30 33.44
C ILE A 47 63.49 26.83 33.25
N ARG A 48 64.18 27.36 32.24
CA ARG A 48 64.01 28.74 31.74
C ARG A 48 62.82 28.80 30.77
N VAL A 49 61.99 29.74 31.03
CA VAL A 49 60.88 30.20 30.14
C VAL A 49 61.50 31.01 29.00
N ALA A 50 61.17 30.74 27.76
CA ALA A 50 61.48 31.56 26.59
C ALA A 50 60.20 32.30 26.13
N GLU A 51 60.36 33.61 25.95
CA GLU A 51 59.38 34.58 25.49
C GLU A 51 59.11 34.49 23.97
N PRO A 52 57.99 35.07 23.48
CA PRO A 52 57.54 34.94 22.09
C PRO A 52 58.20 35.97 21.17
N VAL A 53 58.43 35.57 19.89
CA VAL A 53 58.94 36.42 18.81
C VAL A 53 57.82 37.01 17.98
N PRO A 54 57.92 38.27 17.51
CA PRO A 54 56.80 39.03 16.93
C PRO A 54 56.58 38.78 15.43
N ALA A 55 55.34 39.11 15.01
CA ALA A 55 54.81 39.07 13.65
C ALA A 55 55.61 39.97 12.68
N VAL A 56 55.87 39.47 11.47
CA VAL A 56 56.38 40.26 10.33
C VAL A 56 55.26 40.46 9.31
N THR A 57 55.05 41.73 9.00
CA THR A 57 54.10 42.29 8.06
C THR A 57 54.42 41.97 6.59
N ALA A 58 53.36 41.88 5.79
CA ALA A 58 53.34 41.68 4.35
C ALA A 58 54.11 42.71 3.53
N SER A 59 54.73 42.26 2.44
CA SER A 59 55.10 43.11 1.28
C SER A 59 54.72 42.39 0.00
N SER A 60 53.95 43.14 -0.79
CA SER A 60 53.51 42.86 -2.16
C SER A 60 54.70 42.88 -3.15
N GLY A 61 54.68 41.99 -4.14
CA GLY A 61 55.50 42.18 -5.33
C GLY A 61 55.59 40.94 -6.24
N ASP A 62 55.07 41.15 -7.39
CA ASP A 62 55.42 40.66 -8.74
C ASP A 62 54.98 39.26 -9.21
N THR A 63 54.18 39.41 -10.23
CA THR A 63 53.78 38.54 -11.34
C THR A 63 54.97 37.85 -12.04
N ASP A 64 54.87 36.52 -12.19
CA ASP A 64 55.50 35.86 -13.35
C ASP A 64 54.52 34.81 -13.94
N ALA A 65 54.24 35.06 -15.20
CA ALA A 65 53.35 34.28 -16.05
C ALA A 65 54.04 32.96 -16.46
N VAL A 66 53.45 31.83 -16.11
CA VAL A 66 53.85 30.54 -16.68
C VAL A 66 52.90 30.19 -17.83
N ASN A 67 53.47 30.11 -19.02
CA ASN A 67 52.93 29.76 -20.31
C ASN A 67 52.17 28.41 -20.27
N VAL A 68 50.86 28.47 -20.50
CA VAL A 68 50.05 27.29 -20.81
C VAL A 68 50.14 27.07 -22.32
N ILE A 69 50.77 25.96 -22.72
CA ILE A 69 50.77 25.51 -24.12
C ILE A 69 49.42 24.92 -24.44
N ASP A 70 48.64 25.66 -25.17
CA ASP A 70 47.42 25.25 -25.84
C ASP A 70 47.75 24.24 -26.95
N ARG A 71 47.32 22.97 -26.81
CA ARG A 71 47.32 21.99 -27.90
C ARG A 71 45.88 21.69 -28.27
N THR A 72 45.37 22.39 -29.22
CA THR A 72 44.21 22.03 -30.01
C THR A 72 44.51 20.75 -30.80
N PRO A 73 43.68 19.71 -30.75
CA PRO A 73 43.80 18.57 -31.65
C PRO A 73 43.23 18.94 -33.04
N GLU A 74 43.96 18.60 -34.11
CA GLU A 74 43.52 18.69 -35.49
C GLU A 74 42.33 17.76 -35.76
N PRO A 75 41.43 18.14 -36.70
CA PRO A 75 40.31 17.33 -37.09
C PRO A 75 40.76 16.15 -37.95
N VAL A 76 40.34 14.94 -37.58
CA VAL A 76 40.48 13.72 -38.39
C VAL A 76 39.39 13.73 -39.47
N GLU A 77 39.80 13.65 -40.74
CA GLU A 77 38.90 13.46 -41.90
C GLU A 77 38.24 12.07 -41.85
N PRO A 78 36.99 11.93 -42.30
CA PRO A 78 36.30 10.64 -42.33
C PRO A 78 36.78 9.82 -43.53
N ASP A 79 37.18 8.55 -43.24
CA ASP A 79 37.48 7.53 -44.25
C ASP A 79 36.22 7.15 -45.05
N GLU A 80 36.40 7.02 -46.39
CA GLU A 80 35.39 6.57 -47.35
C GLU A 80 35.06 5.08 -47.14
N PRO A 81 33.82 4.64 -47.42
CA PRO A 81 33.44 3.24 -47.28
C PRO A 81 33.90 2.40 -48.49
N GLU A 82 34.54 1.26 -48.21
CA GLU A 82 34.81 0.22 -49.20
C GLU A 82 33.53 -0.52 -49.68
N PRO A 83 33.52 -1.07 -50.92
CA PRO A 83 32.29 -1.55 -51.54
C PRO A 83 31.88 -2.97 -51.12
N GLU A 84 30.58 -3.09 -50.98
CA GLU A 84 29.77 -4.26 -50.74
C GLU A 84 30.08 -5.42 -51.75
N PHE A 85 30.52 -6.57 -51.29
CA PHE A 85 30.50 -7.82 -52.07
C PHE A 85 29.17 -8.53 -51.87
N LEU A 86 28.40 -8.59 -52.93
CA LEU A 86 27.21 -9.40 -53.15
C LEU A 86 27.50 -10.87 -52.82
N ARG A 87 26.82 -11.48 -51.86
CA ARG A 87 26.67 -12.94 -51.73
C ARG A 87 25.21 -13.32 -51.90
N GLU A 88 24.96 -14.17 -52.87
CA GLU A 88 23.69 -14.80 -53.16
C GLU A 88 23.15 -15.64 -52.00
N PRO A 89 21.81 -15.77 -51.87
CA PRO A 89 21.21 -16.57 -50.80
C PRO A 89 21.24 -18.09 -51.14
N ALA A 90 21.78 -18.86 -50.23
CA ALA A 90 21.69 -20.32 -50.26
C ALA A 90 20.27 -20.79 -49.93
N THR A 91 19.69 -21.59 -50.80
CA THR A 91 18.44 -22.32 -50.64
C THR A 91 18.56 -23.39 -49.57
N VAL A 92 17.68 -23.36 -48.58
CA VAL A 92 17.48 -24.43 -47.60
C VAL A 92 16.19 -25.17 -47.97
N PRO A 93 16.24 -26.50 -48.18
CA PRO A 93 15.06 -27.35 -48.28
C PRO A 93 14.77 -27.99 -46.92
N GLY A 94 13.55 -27.96 -46.46
CA GLY A 94 13.15 -28.81 -45.35
C GLY A 94 12.03 -28.23 -44.51
N GLY A 95 10.83 -28.71 -44.80
CA GLY A 95 9.59 -28.31 -44.15
C GLY A 95 9.54 -28.62 -42.66
N VAL A 96 8.98 -27.67 -41.96
CA VAL A 96 8.50 -27.82 -40.60
C VAL A 96 6.99 -28.07 -40.68
N PRO A 97 6.45 -29.12 -40.05
CA PRO A 97 5.00 -29.34 -40.05
C PRO A 97 4.33 -28.24 -39.22
N ALA A 98 3.31 -27.64 -39.79
CA ALA A 98 2.42 -26.69 -39.14
C ALA A 98 1.81 -27.33 -37.90
N VAL A 99 2.06 -26.73 -36.76
CA VAL A 99 1.31 -27.00 -35.52
C VAL A 99 -0.06 -26.37 -35.70
N VAL A 100 -1.07 -27.18 -35.92
CA VAL A 100 -2.47 -26.83 -35.88
C VAL A 100 -2.78 -26.40 -34.43
N PRO A 101 -3.36 -25.23 -34.18
CA PRO A 101 -3.82 -24.89 -32.83
C PRO A 101 -4.93 -25.88 -32.45
N ALA A 102 -4.77 -26.51 -31.29
CA ALA A 102 -5.79 -27.37 -30.71
C ALA A 102 -7.09 -26.60 -30.53
N VAL A 103 -8.12 -27.02 -31.25
CA VAL A 103 -9.48 -26.56 -31.05
C VAL A 103 -9.90 -27.01 -29.66
N VAL A 104 -10.12 -26.06 -28.77
CA VAL A 104 -10.80 -26.29 -27.51
C VAL A 104 -12.22 -26.74 -27.86
N PRO A 105 -12.69 -27.92 -27.43
CA PRO A 105 -14.07 -28.32 -27.67
C PRO A 105 -14.98 -27.32 -26.98
N ALA A 106 -15.89 -26.76 -27.77
CA ALA A 106 -17.00 -25.96 -27.27
C ALA A 106 -17.77 -26.78 -26.22
N ALA A 107 -17.97 -26.22 -25.06
CA ALA A 107 -18.83 -26.78 -24.04
C ALA A 107 -20.22 -26.98 -24.65
N GLU A 108 -20.71 -28.20 -24.60
CA GLU A 108 -22.09 -28.55 -24.97
C GLU A 108 -23.06 -27.68 -24.12
N PRO A 109 -24.13 -27.14 -24.72
CA PRO A 109 -25.13 -26.44 -23.97
C PRO A 109 -25.85 -27.43 -23.04
N VAL A 110 -25.75 -27.16 -21.75
CA VAL A 110 -26.57 -27.83 -20.72
C VAL A 110 -28.03 -27.58 -21.07
N PRO A 111 -28.88 -28.61 -21.25
CA PRO A 111 -30.29 -28.40 -21.51
C PRO A 111 -30.91 -27.75 -20.27
N ALA A 112 -31.51 -26.61 -20.48
CA ALA A 112 -32.36 -25.95 -19.49
C ALA A 112 -33.61 -26.80 -19.30
N THR A 113 -33.59 -27.70 -18.33
CA THR A 113 -34.79 -28.34 -17.79
C THR A 113 -35.33 -27.47 -16.65
N ASN A 114 -35.92 -26.35 -17.03
CA ASN A 114 -36.96 -25.74 -16.22
C ASN A 114 -38.28 -26.41 -16.60
N ALA A 115 -38.46 -27.64 -16.16
CA ALA A 115 -39.77 -28.17 -15.99
C ALA A 115 -40.41 -27.46 -14.80
N MET A 116 -41.29 -26.51 -15.06
CA MET A 116 -42.29 -26.09 -14.09
C MET A 116 -42.98 -27.34 -13.58
N PRO A 117 -43.22 -27.50 -12.28
CA PRO A 117 -44.10 -28.55 -11.78
C PRO A 117 -45.46 -28.37 -12.43
N ASP A 118 -45.88 -29.43 -13.12
CA ASP A 118 -47.15 -29.60 -13.74
C ASP A 118 -48.26 -29.16 -12.76
N ALA A 119 -48.98 -28.11 -13.12
CA ALA A 119 -50.13 -27.70 -12.37
C ALA A 119 -51.14 -28.84 -12.52
N GLY A 120 -51.27 -29.62 -11.47
CA GLY A 120 -52.26 -30.67 -11.39
C GLY A 120 -53.65 -30.14 -11.82
N PRO A 121 -54.45 -30.97 -12.43
CA PRO A 121 -55.69 -30.53 -13.07
C PRO A 121 -56.57 -29.78 -12.07
N VAL A 122 -56.95 -28.58 -12.46
CA VAL A 122 -57.98 -27.79 -11.78
C VAL A 122 -59.21 -28.68 -11.67
N ARG A 123 -59.49 -29.14 -10.46
CA ARG A 123 -60.75 -29.88 -10.20
C ARG A 123 -61.92 -28.97 -10.59
N ALA A 124 -62.59 -29.34 -11.67
CA ALA A 124 -63.79 -28.72 -12.04
C ALA A 124 -64.82 -28.84 -10.88
N TRP A 125 -65.43 -27.73 -10.54
CA TRP A 125 -66.45 -27.62 -9.48
C TRP A 125 -67.78 -28.35 -9.83
N ALA A 126 -67.84 -29.05 -10.95
CA ALA A 126 -68.95 -29.84 -11.38
C ALA A 126 -68.56 -31.31 -11.34
N ASP A 127 -68.45 -31.86 -10.15
CA ASP A 127 -68.59 -33.30 -9.97
C ASP A 127 -70.03 -33.63 -9.91
N ASP A 128 -70.61 -34.19 -11.01
CA ASP A 128 -72.00 -34.67 -11.17
C ASP A 128 -72.38 -35.81 -10.21
N LYS A 129 -71.73 -35.89 -9.07
CA LYS A 129 -71.93 -36.92 -8.04
C LYS A 129 -72.41 -36.39 -6.68
N HIS A 130 -72.92 -35.18 -6.65
CA HIS A 130 -73.73 -34.82 -5.50
C HIS A 130 -75.11 -35.45 -5.64
N PRO A 131 -75.47 -36.41 -4.80
CA PRO A 131 -76.82 -36.90 -4.82
C PRO A 131 -77.70 -35.71 -4.49
N THR A 132 -78.59 -35.43 -5.40
CA THR A 132 -79.74 -34.53 -5.19
C THR A 132 -80.63 -35.18 -4.12
N THR A 133 -80.23 -34.96 -2.87
CA THR A 133 -80.88 -35.54 -1.70
C THR A 133 -82.22 -34.86 -1.37
N ALA A 134 -82.72 -34.03 -2.27
CA ALA A 134 -83.84 -33.18 -1.84
C ALA A 134 -85.20 -33.65 -2.21
N LEU A 135 -85.46 -34.67 -3.04
CA LEU A 135 -86.81 -34.98 -3.46
C LEU A 135 -87.11 -36.44 -3.86
N THR A 136 -86.32 -37.40 -3.38
CA THR A 136 -86.51 -38.82 -3.69
C THR A 136 -87.71 -39.51 -2.94
N TRP A 137 -88.39 -38.79 -2.06
CA TRP A 137 -89.54 -39.29 -1.32
C TRP A 137 -90.90 -38.80 -1.90
N LEU A 138 -90.88 -37.94 -2.92
CA LEU A 138 -92.07 -37.54 -3.62
C LEU A 138 -92.28 -38.45 -4.83
N ASP A 139 -93.15 -39.49 -4.69
CA ASP A 139 -93.59 -40.31 -5.79
C ASP A 139 -94.60 -39.48 -6.64
N PRO A 140 -94.28 -39.18 -7.91
CA PRO A 140 -95.17 -38.42 -8.77
C PRO A 140 -96.52 -39.09 -9.05
N ARG A 141 -96.72 -40.35 -8.65
CA ARG A 141 -97.94 -41.12 -8.87
C ARG A 141 -98.97 -40.97 -7.74
N THR A 142 -98.66 -40.24 -6.69
CA THR A 142 -99.51 -40.02 -5.55
C THR A 142 -100.16 -38.64 -5.56
N ILE A 143 -99.94 -37.85 -6.59
CA ILE A 143 -100.62 -36.57 -6.75
C ILE A 143 -101.92 -36.89 -7.49
N GLY A 144 -102.92 -37.24 -6.72
CA GLY A 144 -104.28 -37.37 -7.22
C GLY A 144 -104.85 -36.03 -7.63
N SER A 145 -105.47 -36.04 -8.83
CA SER A 145 -106.21 -34.92 -9.34
C SER A 145 -107.57 -34.80 -8.56
N ASP A 146 -107.51 -34.16 -7.41
CA ASP A 146 -108.75 -33.71 -6.78
C ASP A 146 -108.78 -32.18 -6.72
N ALA A 147 -109.92 -31.68 -7.11
CA ALA A 147 -110.27 -30.31 -7.36
C ALA A 147 -109.64 -29.28 -6.46
N ALA A 148 -109.06 -28.29 -7.09
CA ALA A 148 -108.53 -27.12 -6.40
C ALA A 148 -109.64 -26.41 -5.61
N PRO A 149 -109.50 -26.23 -4.32
CA PRO A 149 -110.30 -25.26 -3.58
C PRO A 149 -109.86 -23.86 -4.06
N GLU A 150 -110.80 -22.97 -4.25
CA GLU A 150 -110.63 -21.57 -4.61
C GLU A 150 -109.51 -20.94 -3.72
N PRO A 151 -108.60 -20.14 -4.29
CA PRO A 151 -107.58 -19.50 -3.53
C PRO A 151 -108.18 -18.50 -2.55
N GLN A 152 -108.17 -18.82 -1.28
CA GLN A 152 -108.39 -17.82 -0.26
C GLN A 152 -107.27 -16.81 -0.34
N PRO A 153 -107.54 -15.50 -0.26
CA PRO A 153 -106.49 -14.50 -0.29
C PRO A 153 -105.58 -14.78 0.87
N ALA A 154 -104.29 -14.97 0.54
CA ALA A 154 -103.23 -15.16 1.53
C ALA A 154 -103.34 -14.02 2.54
N PRO A 155 -103.26 -14.31 3.83
CA PRO A 155 -103.23 -13.26 4.82
C PRO A 155 -101.99 -12.43 4.55
N ASP A 156 -102.15 -11.14 4.35
CA ASP A 156 -101.08 -10.20 4.22
C ASP A 156 -100.29 -10.23 5.54
N LEU A 157 -99.19 -11.01 5.54
CA LEU A 157 -98.29 -11.15 6.69
C LEU A 157 -97.59 -9.84 7.07
N PHE A 158 -97.75 -8.83 6.24
CA PHE A 158 -97.22 -7.49 6.48
C PHE A 158 -98.35 -6.47 6.85
N ALA A 159 -99.64 -6.88 6.85
CA ALA A 159 -100.71 -6.00 7.29
C ALA A 159 -100.61 -5.77 8.81
N GLY A 160 -99.95 -4.74 9.15
CA GLY A 160 -99.65 -4.37 10.55
C GLY A 160 -98.19 -4.31 10.91
N ALA A 161 -97.30 -4.66 10.01
CA ALA A 161 -95.89 -4.39 10.21
C ALA A 161 -95.60 -2.88 10.18
N HIS A 162 -95.92 -2.24 11.26
CA HIS A 162 -95.39 -0.90 11.49
C HIS A 162 -93.87 -1.03 11.62
N LEU A 163 -93.20 -0.74 10.55
CA LEU A 163 -91.78 -0.46 10.62
C LEU A 163 -91.62 0.72 11.57
N SER A 164 -91.55 0.39 12.86
CA SER A 164 -91.25 1.39 13.87
C SER A 164 -89.91 2.06 13.46
N ARG A 165 -90.01 3.34 13.23
CA ARG A 165 -88.84 4.23 12.98
C ARG A 165 -87.97 4.21 14.20
N GLY A 166 -87.38 2.97 14.47
CA GLY A 166 -86.66 2.62 15.70
C GLY A 166 -85.19 3.14 15.75
N TRP A 167 -84.80 4.01 14.79
CA TRP A 167 -83.45 4.57 14.76
C TRP A 167 -83.17 5.58 15.87
N ARG A 168 -84.18 5.96 16.69
CA ARG A 168 -84.02 6.87 17.83
C ARG A 168 -84.13 6.19 19.20
N ARG A 169 -84.06 4.86 19.26
CA ARG A 169 -84.02 4.16 20.57
C ARG A 169 -82.66 4.22 21.14
N PRO A 170 -82.48 4.64 22.39
CA PRO A 170 -81.13 4.73 23.01
C PRO A 170 -80.34 3.40 22.99
N ARG A 171 -81.04 2.25 22.89
CA ARG A 171 -80.49 0.91 22.72
C ARG A 171 -79.73 0.70 21.38
N ALA A 172 -80.06 1.42 20.31
CA ALA A 172 -79.39 1.35 19.02
C ALA A 172 -78.34 2.46 18.90
N LEU A 173 -78.56 3.60 19.51
CA LEU A 173 -77.59 4.75 19.47
C LEU A 173 -76.37 4.51 20.33
N VAL A 174 -76.49 3.81 21.46
CA VAL A 174 -75.33 3.50 22.33
C VAL A 174 -74.30 2.59 21.65
N PRO A 175 -74.71 1.41 21.07
CA PRO A 175 -73.74 0.57 20.35
C PRO A 175 -73.21 1.25 19.09
N ALA A 176 -74.06 2.01 18.35
CA ALA A 176 -73.55 2.81 17.21
C ALA A 176 -72.59 3.88 17.63
N GLY A 177 -72.79 4.57 18.76
CA GLY A 177 -71.90 5.53 19.33
C GLY A 177 -70.58 4.90 19.78
N ILE A 178 -70.63 3.72 20.39
CA ILE A 178 -69.40 2.96 20.79
C ILE A 178 -68.64 2.52 19.56
N LEU A 179 -69.30 1.96 18.54
CA LEU A 179 -68.60 1.57 17.29
C LEU A 179 -67.96 2.78 16.59
N THR A 180 -68.65 3.92 16.56
CA THR A 180 -68.10 5.16 16.01
C THR A 180 -66.89 5.63 16.82
N ALA A 181 -66.99 5.61 18.17
CA ALA A 181 -65.92 6.02 19.03
C ALA A 181 -64.67 5.09 18.88
N VAL A 182 -64.91 3.77 18.78
CA VAL A 182 -63.83 2.79 18.51
C VAL A 182 -63.20 3.02 17.13
N GLY A 183 -64.04 3.26 16.10
CA GLY A 183 -63.55 3.58 14.76
C GLY A 183 -62.75 4.87 14.71
N VAL A 184 -63.20 5.93 15.38
CA VAL A 184 -62.46 7.18 15.50
C VAL A 184 -61.14 6.98 16.29
N ALA A 185 -61.18 6.22 17.38
CA ALA A 185 -59.98 5.90 18.15
C ALA A 185 -58.96 5.09 17.33
N TYR A 186 -59.42 4.11 16.55
CA TYR A 186 -58.61 3.34 15.63
C TYR A 186 -57.95 4.23 14.57
N VAL A 187 -58.73 5.04 13.88
CA VAL A 187 -58.25 5.98 12.85
C VAL A 187 -57.27 6.98 13.46
N ALA A 188 -57.59 7.55 14.61
CA ALA A 188 -56.69 8.48 15.29
C ALA A 188 -55.39 7.82 15.73
N SER A 189 -55.46 6.61 16.32
CA SER A 189 -54.29 5.89 16.75
C SER A 189 -53.37 5.50 15.57
N THR A 190 -53.93 4.99 14.48
CA THR A 190 -53.11 4.58 13.31
C THR A 190 -52.56 5.77 12.53
N LEU A 191 -53.28 6.87 12.38
CA LEU A 191 -52.80 8.06 11.66
C LEU A 191 -51.77 8.88 12.45
N LEU A 192 -51.88 8.88 13.78
CA LEU A 192 -50.99 9.66 14.66
C LEU A 192 -49.87 8.82 15.30
N TRP A 193 -49.86 7.50 15.05
CA TRP A 193 -48.81 6.64 15.63
C TRP A 193 -47.43 7.02 15.13
N PRO A 194 -46.42 7.16 16.01
CA PRO A 194 -45.07 7.46 15.59
C PRO A 194 -44.46 6.30 14.78
N LEU A 195 -43.61 6.64 13.79
CA LEU A 195 -42.95 5.65 12.91
C LEU A 195 -41.65 5.08 13.52
N SER A 196 -41.30 5.47 14.75
CA SER A 196 -40.08 5.04 15.45
C SER A 196 -40.02 3.51 15.67
N GLU A 197 -41.14 2.84 15.71
CA GLU A 197 -41.24 1.39 15.87
C GLU A 197 -41.00 0.61 14.57
N VAL A 198 -40.96 1.30 13.44
CA VAL A 198 -40.87 0.70 12.09
C VAL A 198 -39.70 1.36 11.37
N ALA A 199 -38.47 1.04 11.85
CA ALA A 199 -37.25 1.62 11.28
C ALA A 199 -37.04 1.11 9.83
N PRO A 200 -36.65 2.00 8.91
CA PRO A 200 -36.26 1.60 7.56
C PRO A 200 -35.02 0.67 7.61
N VAL A 201 -34.99 -0.30 6.70
CA VAL A 201 -33.82 -1.19 6.54
C VAL A 201 -32.80 -0.51 5.62
N VAL A 202 -31.59 -0.34 6.13
CA VAL A 202 -30.48 0.25 5.38
C VAL A 202 -29.54 -0.87 4.94
N THR A 203 -29.28 -0.96 3.65
CA THR A 203 -28.38 -1.97 3.07
C THR A 203 -27.27 -1.26 2.32
N ALA A 204 -26.00 -1.52 2.70
CA ALA A 204 -24.85 -1.06 1.95
C ALA A 204 -24.56 -2.00 0.77
N GLU A 205 -24.20 -1.44 -0.37
CA GLU A 205 -23.74 -2.17 -1.54
C GLU A 205 -22.22 -2.23 -1.59
N GLN A 206 -21.70 -3.35 -2.11
CA GLN A 206 -20.26 -3.48 -2.35
C GLN A 206 -19.89 -2.74 -3.63
N ILE A 207 -19.00 -1.74 -3.49
CA ILE A 207 -18.48 -1.00 -4.62
C ILE A 207 -17.15 -1.64 -5.06
N ALA A 208 -17.10 -2.08 -6.31
CA ALA A 208 -15.88 -2.55 -6.94
C ALA A 208 -15.14 -1.37 -7.57
N ILE A 209 -13.92 -1.11 -7.12
CA ILE A 209 -13.02 -0.14 -7.76
C ILE A 209 -12.20 -0.91 -8.80
N GLU A 210 -12.19 -0.42 -10.04
CA GLU A 210 -11.39 -1.02 -11.10
C GLU A 210 -9.90 -0.92 -10.77
N PRO A 211 -9.12 -2.02 -10.90
CA PRO A 211 -7.67 -1.96 -10.77
C PRO A 211 -7.05 -1.02 -11.82
N ALA A 212 -5.94 -0.36 -11.44
CA ALA A 212 -5.19 0.41 -12.42
C ALA A 212 -4.73 -0.47 -13.60
N PRO A 213 -4.64 0.06 -14.82
CA PRO A 213 -4.04 -0.66 -15.92
C PRO A 213 -2.58 -1.02 -15.61
N ALA A 214 -2.08 -2.10 -16.20
CA ALA A 214 -0.66 -2.46 -16.11
C ALA A 214 0.19 -1.31 -16.64
N ALA A 215 1.16 -0.86 -15.85
CA ALA A 215 2.08 0.20 -16.25
C ALA A 215 3.08 -0.32 -17.29
N THR A 216 3.54 0.59 -18.14
CA THR A 216 4.63 0.34 -19.09
C THR A 216 5.75 1.33 -18.84
N ALA A 217 6.99 0.91 -19.06
CA ALA A 217 8.16 1.76 -18.95
C ALA A 217 9.05 1.61 -20.18
N THR A 218 9.73 2.70 -20.56
CA THR A 218 10.78 2.65 -21.58
C THR A 218 12.08 2.24 -20.89
N TRP A 219 12.49 1.01 -21.12
CA TRP A 219 13.68 0.45 -20.51
C TRP A 219 14.96 0.92 -21.22
N PRO A 220 16.11 0.99 -20.51
CA PRO A 220 17.39 1.26 -21.14
C PRO A 220 17.79 0.14 -22.12
N GLU A 221 18.58 0.48 -23.12
CA GLU A 221 19.13 -0.49 -24.09
C GLU A 221 20.22 -1.36 -23.43
N ASN A 222 21.04 -0.77 -22.55
CA ASN A 222 22.10 -1.44 -21.81
C ASN A 222 21.74 -1.52 -20.32
N GLY A 223 22.20 -2.60 -19.67
CA GLY A 223 21.92 -2.84 -18.26
C GLY A 223 20.46 -3.20 -17.98
N SER A 224 20.04 -2.93 -16.76
CA SER A 224 18.71 -3.30 -16.29
C SER A 224 18.10 -2.21 -15.39
N ALA A 225 16.77 -2.19 -15.28
CA ALA A 225 16.11 -1.20 -14.47
C ALA A 225 14.78 -1.70 -13.87
N ALA A 226 14.35 -1.03 -12.81
CA ALA A 226 13.01 -1.16 -12.25
C ALA A 226 12.50 0.18 -11.73
N VAL A 227 11.19 0.32 -11.68
CA VAL A 227 10.48 1.45 -11.05
C VAL A 227 9.37 0.92 -10.14
N SER A 228 9.04 1.68 -9.11
CA SER A 228 7.96 1.34 -8.19
C SER A 228 7.34 2.60 -7.60
N VAL A 229 6.08 2.48 -7.27
CA VAL A 229 5.38 3.39 -6.36
C VAL A 229 5.32 2.71 -5.00
N GLN A 230 5.63 3.44 -3.94
CA GLN A 230 5.66 2.89 -2.57
C GLN A 230 4.38 2.11 -2.25
N GLY A 231 4.53 0.87 -1.76
CA GLY A 231 3.41 -0.01 -1.44
C GLY A 231 2.83 -0.78 -2.61
N ILE A 232 3.31 -0.55 -3.84
CA ILE A 232 2.89 -1.26 -5.07
C ILE A 232 4.05 -2.11 -5.60
N ALA A 233 3.72 -3.23 -6.23
CA ALA A 233 4.73 -4.14 -6.79
C ALA A 233 5.60 -3.43 -7.84
N PRO A 234 6.94 -3.60 -7.80
CA PRO A 234 7.83 -3.01 -8.78
C PRO A 234 7.57 -3.54 -10.19
N LEU A 235 7.70 -2.66 -11.17
CA LEU A 235 7.81 -3.00 -12.59
C LEU A 235 9.29 -3.09 -12.93
N SER A 236 9.76 -4.21 -13.48
CA SER A 236 11.17 -4.50 -13.75
C SER A 236 11.40 -4.92 -15.19
N SER A 237 12.52 -4.51 -15.76
CA SER A 237 12.94 -4.89 -17.12
C SER A 237 13.35 -6.36 -17.21
N THR A 238 13.87 -6.94 -16.13
CA THR A 238 14.40 -8.31 -16.07
C THR A 238 14.33 -8.87 -14.65
N PRO A 239 14.22 -10.20 -14.48
CA PRO A 239 14.44 -10.88 -13.20
C PRO A 239 15.91 -11.22 -12.93
N GLU A 240 16.83 -10.94 -13.88
CA GLU A 240 18.25 -11.23 -13.74
C GLU A 240 18.92 -10.34 -12.71
N ARG A 241 20.04 -10.81 -12.14
CA ARG A 241 20.84 -10.09 -11.17
C ARG A 241 22.03 -9.42 -11.83
N ASP A 242 22.26 -8.18 -11.48
CA ASP A 242 23.45 -7.42 -11.85
C ASP A 242 24.30 -7.10 -10.64
N GLU A 243 25.63 -6.80 -10.85
CA GLU A 243 26.47 -6.28 -9.79
C GLU A 243 25.93 -4.92 -9.32
N ILE A 244 25.83 -4.73 -8.00
CA ILE A 244 25.27 -3.49 -7.44
C ILE A 244 26.29 -2.56 -6.84
N ALA A 245 27.53 -3.00 -6.73
CA ALA A 245 28.63 -2.22 -6.18
C ALA A 245 28.23 -1.57 -4.84
N SER A 246 28.55 -0.30 -4.66
CA SER A 246 28.26 0.44 -3.42
C SER A 246 26.78 0.61 -3.06
N ILE A 247 25.81 0.15 -3.86
CA ILE A 247 24.41 0.04 -3.42
C ILE A 247 24.30 -0.95 -2.25
N THR A 248 25.20 -1.93 -2.16
CA THR A 248 25.36 -2.82 -1.00
C THR A 248 25.37 -2.09 0.34
N LYS A 249 25.98 -0.90 0.39
CA LYS A 249 26.06 -0.08 1.61
C LYS A 249 24.71 0.33 2.18
N VAL A 250 23.67 0.25 1.39
CA VAL A 250 22.27 0.48 1.87
C VAL A 250 21.92 -0.60 2.90
N ALA A 251 22.07 -1.86 2.55
CA ALA A 251 21.81 -2.97 3.46
C ALA A 251 22.79 -2.97 4.65
N SER A 252 24.08 -2.80 4.36
CA SER A 252 25.13 -2.80 5.40
C SER A 252 24.88 -1.71 6.44
N THR A 253 24.47 -0.51 6.03
CA THR A 253 24.10 0.58 6.95
C THR A 253 22.89 0.23 7.81
N LEU A 254 21.84 -0.37 7.24
CA LEU A 254 20.66 -0.79 8.00
C LEU A 254 21.02 -1.88 9.02
N MET A 255 21.84 -2.85 8.63
CA MET A 255 22.32 -3.89 9.51
C MET A 255 23.18 -3.32 10.66
N VAL A 256 23.97 -2.26 10.38
CA VAL A 256 24.71 -1.52 11.42
C VAL A 256 23.73 -0.81 12.35
N LEU A 257 22.71 -0.11 11.81
CA LEU A 257 21.70 0.58 12.60
C LEU A 257 20.82 -0.38 13.43
N ASP A 258 20.62 -1.62 12.96
CA ASP A 258 19.94 -2.65 13.76
C ASP A 258 20.82 -3.17 14.91
N ALA A 259 22.13 -3.30 14.69
CA ALA A 259 23.09 -3.72 15.70
C ALA A 259 23.43 -2.60 16.70
N MET A 260 23.45 -1.35 16.24
CA MET A 260 23.75 -0.13 17.00
C MET A 260 22.67 0.92 16.69
N PRO A 261 21.47 0.83 17.26
CA PRO A 261 20.36 1.71 16.92
C PRO A 261 20.60 3.16 17.28
N LEU A 262 20.33 4.06 16.33
CA LEU A 262 20.32 5.51 16.51
C LEU A 262 18.91 6.07 16.33
N LYS A 263 18.65 7.17 17.03
CA LYS A 263 17.53 8.07 16.74
C LYS A 263 18.06 9.31 16.01
N VAL A 264 17.18 9.99 15.31
CA VAL A 264 17.49 11.28 14.70
C VAL A 264 18.12 12.23 15.75
N GLY A 265 19.26 12.83 15.40
CA GLY A 265 20.04 13.68 16.29
C GLY A 265 21.00 12.96 17.25
N GLU A 266 20.94 11.63 17.37
CA GLU A 266 21.92 10.87 18.16
C GLU A 266 23.20 10.61 17.35
N GLN A 267 24.36 10.65 18.02
CA GLN A 267 25.67 10.43 17.41
C GLN A 267 26.15 8.97 17.51
N GLY A 268 25.61 8.20 18.45
CA GLY A 268 26.05 6.83 18.70
C GLY A 268 27.43 6.72 19.38
N PRO A 269 28.01 5.50 19.40
CA PRO A 269 29.36 5.28 19.92
C PRO A 269 30.41 5.98 19.06
N SER A 270 31.58 6.29 19.69
CA SER A 270 32.72 6.86 19.01
C SER A 270 33.77 5.78 18.71
N PHE A 271 34.38 5.88 17.56
CA PHE A 271 35.44 5.02 17.06
C PHE A 271 36.75 5.83 16.98
N GLU A 272 37.79 5.39 17.66
CA GLU A 272 39.10 6.03 17.64
C GLU A 272 39.90 5.57 16.42
N PHE A 273 40.66 6.48 15.85
CA PHE A 273 41.50 6.25 14.67
C PHE A 273 42.96 6.46 14.95
N THR A 274 43.77 5.56 14.45
CA THR A 274 45.22 5.51 14.62
C THR A 274 45.95 5.83 13.30
N ARG A 275 47.28 5.84 13.35
CA ARG A 275 48.09 5.93 12.13
C ARG A 275 47.96 4.69 11.24
N GLU A 276 47.54 3.58 11.81
CA GLU A 276 47.28 2.35 11.03
C GLU A 276 46.04 2.48 10.17
N ASP A 277 44.96 3.02 10.73
CA ASP A 277 43.73 3.28 9.99
C ASP A 277 43.96 4.26 8.82
N SER A 278 44.84 5.27 9.02
CA SER A 278 45.25 6.18 7.93
C SER A 278 46.08 5.47 6.85
N ARG A 279 46.95 4.51 7.22
CA ARG A 279 47.65 3.70 6.21
C ARG A 279 46.70 2.78 5.47
N GLU A 280 45.68 2.27 6.15
CA GLU A 280 44.62 1.47 5.55
C GLU A 280 43.82 2.28 4.56
N TYR A 281 43.41 3.51 4.88
CA TYR A 281 42.81 4.44 3.93
C TYR A 281 43.60 4.53 2.62
N TRP A 282 44.97 4.68 2.70
CA TRP A 282 45.78 4.72 1.49
C TRP A 282 45.79 3.40 0.72
N ARG A 283 45.68 2.24 1.38
CA ARG A 283 45.51 0.94 0.70
C ARG A 283 44.22 0.88 -0.13
N TYR A 284 43.10 1.36 0.41
CA TYR A 284 41.84 1.48 -0.34
C TYR A 284 42.02 2.40 -1.56
N ARG A 285 42.63 3.57 -1.37
CA ARG A 285 42.88 4.53 -2.47
C ARG A 285 43.73 3.96 -3.58
N TRP A 286 44.80 3.22 -3.24
CA TRP A 286 45.68 2.60 -4.23
C TRP A 286 45.04 1.42 -4.98
N SER A 287 44.02 0.80 -4.43
CA SER A 287 43.22 -0.22 -5.10
C SER A 287 41.97 0.36 -5.80
N ASP A 288 41.98 1.68 -6.04
CA ASP A 288 40.90 2.41 -6.73
C ASP A 288 39.53 2.32 -6.05
N GLN A 289 39.50 2.12 -4.74
CA GLN A 289 38.29 2.08 -3.94
C GLN A 289 37.89 3.47 -3.43
N SER A 290 36.60 3.71 -3.29
CA SER A 290 36.08 4.88 -2.60
C SER A 290 36.44 4.78 -1.11
N ALA A 291 37.17 5.74 -0.61
CA ALA A 291 37.57 5.81 0.81
C ALA A 291 37.65 7.27 1.26
N LEU A 292 37.41 7.50 2.54
CA LEU A 292 37.61 8.80 3.20
C LEU A 292 38.75 8.69 4.22
N ASP A 293 39.51 9.79 4.38
CA ASP A 293 40.59 9.87 5.39
C ASP A 293 40.01 9.76 6.81
N VAL A 294 40.88 9.59 7.78
CA VAL A 294 40.49 9.41 9.18
C VAL A 294 41.22 10.41 10.09
N PRO A 295 40.61 10.90 11.18
CA PRO A 295 41.24 11.81 12.13
C PRO A 295 42.22 11.04 13.00
N VAL A 296 43.51 10.98 12.60
CA VAL A 296 44.57 10.27 13.36
C VAL A 296 44.71 10.84 14.75
N GLY A 297 44.52 10.02 15.78
CA GLY A 297 44.49 10.43 17.19
C GLY A 297 43.21 11.12 17.61
N GLY A 298 42.20 11.16 16.75
CA GLY A 298 40.83 11.59 17.02
C GLY A 298 39.84 10.46 16.86
N SER A 299 38.56 10.80 16.83
CA SER A 299 37.47 9.83 16.70
C SER A 299 36.35 10.35 15.81
N LEU A 300 35.59 9.43 15.22
CA LEU A 300 34.31 9.70 14.56
C LEU A 300 33.21 8.96 15.30
N THR A 301 32.05 9.59 15.37
CA THR A 301 30.85 8.93 15.88
C THR A 301 30.30 7.95 14.85
N GLU A 302 29.48 6.99 15.27
CA GLU A 302 28.74 6.09 14.37
C GLU A 302 28.00 6.90 13.28
N TYR A 303 27.27 7.95 13.67
CA TYR A 303 26.54 8.80 12.73
C TYR A 303 27.49 9.45 11.70
N GLN A 304 28.64 9.99 12.11
CA GLN A 304 29.62 10.57 11.20
C GLN A 304 30.25 9.53 10.26
N MET A 305 30.49 8.31 10.74
CA MET A 305 30.93 7.22 9.88
C MET A 305 29.87 6.85 8.86
N LEU A 306 28.58 6.74 9.27
CA LEU A 306 27.46 6.47 8.36
C LEU A 306 27.27 7.60 7.34
N GLN A 307 27.50 8.86 7.71
CA GLN A 307 27.56 9.96 6.74
C GLN A 307 28.67 9.72 5.70
N GLY A 308 29.88 9.36 6.12
CA GLY A 308 30.96 9.02 5.20
C GLY A 308 30.64 7.85 4.28
N VAL A 309 29.97 6.82 4.80
CA VAL A 309 29.52 5.64 4.05
C VAL A 309 28.48 6.00 2.97
N LEU A 310 27.48 6.79 3.32
CA LEU A 310 26.34 7.03 2.44
C LEU A 310 26.55 8.21 1.48
N LEU A 311 27.21 9.29 1.92
CA LEU A 311 27.50 10.45 1.09
C LEU A 311 28.75 10.20 0.21
N GLY A 312 29.90 9.90 0.88
CA GLY A 312 31.20 9.73 0.25
C GLY A 312 31.46 8.32 -0.27
N SER A 313 30.55 7.40 -0.04
CA SER A 313 30.70 5.98 -0.41
C SER A 313 31.92 5.30 0.20
N ALA A 314 32.35 5.69 1.42
CA ALA A 314 33.58 5.23 2.06
C ALA A 314 33.55 3.72 2.38
N ASN A 315 34.34 2.92 1.65
CA ASN A 315 34.51 1.48 1.89
C ASN A 315 35.16 1.23 3.25
N ASN A 316 36.25 1.94 3.53
CA ASN A 316 36.98 1.79 4.79
C ASN A 316 36.12 2.07 6.04
N TYR A 317 35.13 2.94 5.96
CA TYR A 317 34.23 3.20 7.10
C TYR A 317 33.22 2.08 7.33
N ILE A 318 32.59 1.59 6.27
CA ILE A 318 31.62 0.50 6.42
C ILE A 318 32.32 -0.82 6.78
N ASP A 319 33.52 -1.08 6.21
CA ASP A 319 34.29 -2.28 6.53
C ASP A 319 34.76 -2.25 8.00
N ARG A 320 35.16 -1.07 8.53
CA ARG A 320 35.46 -0.89 9.94
C ARG A 320 34.28 -1.14 10.87
N LEU A 321 33.08 -0.64 10.51
CA LEU A 321 31.86 -0.88 11.27
C LEU A 321 31.48 -2.36 11.23
N ALA A 322 31.58 -2.98 10.05
CA ALA A 322 31.27 -4.38 9.85
C ALA A 322 32.26 -5.31 10.58
N GLU A 323 33.54 -5.00 10.58
CA GLU A 323 34.54 -5.76 11.34
C GLU A 323 34.25 -5.74 12.85
N GLU A 324 33.85 -4.59 13.40
CA GLU A 324 33.49 -4.47 14.81
C GLU A 324 32.27 -5.32 15.19
N ILE A 325 31.31 -5.47 14.26
CA ILE A 325 30.06 -6.17 14.54
C ILE A 325 30.14 -7.67 14.19
N TRP A 326 30.67 -8.01 13.01
CA TRP A 326 30.68 -9.38 12.47
C TRP A 326 32.07 -10.03 12.44
N GLY A 327 33.12 -9.25 12.43
CA GLY A 327 34.53 -9.70 12.50
C GLY A 327 35.10 -10.27 11.21
N SER A 328 34.29 -10.53 10.17
CA SER A 328 34.71 -10.98 8.84
C SER A 328 33.63 -10.84 7.80
N ASP A 329 34.03 -10.76 6.51
CA ASP A 329 33.10 -10.73 5.37
C ASP A 329 32.19 -11.96 5.32
N ARG A 330 32.73 -13.13 5.64
CA ARG A 330 31.92 -14.35 5.70
C ARG A 330 30.80 -14.26 6.73
N ALA A 331 31.10 -13.80 7.94
CA ALA A 331 30.09 -13.65 8.99
C ALA A 331 29.09 -12.52 8.64
N PHE A 332 29.56 -11.48 7.97
CA PHE A 332 28.70 -10.45 7.40
C PHE A 332 27.74 -11.04 6.37
N ALA A 333 28.23 -11.83 5.40
CA ALA A 333 27.42 -12.43 4.34
C ALA A 333 26.34 -13.37 4.91
N GLU A 334 26.70 -14.20 5.92
CA GLU A 334 25.74 -15.07 6.61
C GLU A 334 24.65 -14.24 7.34
N ALA A 335 25.04 -13.16 8.02
CA ALA A 335 24.13 -12.24 8.67
C ALA A 335 23.26 -11.47 7.66
N ALA A 336 23.83 -11.03 6.55
CA ALA A 336 23.13 -10.31 5.48
C ALA A 336 22.06 -11.19 4.83
N ALA A 337 22.37 -12.45 4.54
CA ALA A 337 21.38 -13.39 3.97
C ALA A 337 20.19 -13.59 4.92
N THR A 338 20.43 -13.70 6.22
CA THR A 338 19.38 -13.79 7.23
C THR A 338 18.58 -12.50 7.31
N TRP A 339 19.27 -11.35 7.36
CA TRP A 339 18.64 -10.04 7.46
C TRP A 339 17.73 -9.74 6.26
N LEU A 340 18.19 -10.03 5.03
CA LEU A 340 17.42 -9.86 3.80
C LEU A 340 16.14 -10.73 3.83
N SER A 341 16.27 -11.98 4.27
CA SER A 341 15.13 -12.90 4.43
C SER A 341 14.10 -12.38 5.44
N ASP A 342 14.55 -11.93 6.61
CA ASP A 342 13.69 -11.43 7.69
C ASP A 342 12.93 -10.15 7.28
N HIS A 343 13.49 -9.37 6.34
CA HIS A 343 12.85 -8.18 5.79
C HIS A 343 12.07 -8.43 4.48
N GLY A 344 11.98 -9.68 4.03
CA GLY A 344 11.29 -10.05 2.78
C GLY A 344 11.92 -9.43 1.53
N ILE A 345 13.24 -9.23 1.53
CA ILE A 345 13.99 -8.68 0.41
C ILE A 345 14.55 -9.83 -0.42
N GLU A 346 13.86 -10.14 -1.50
CA GLU A 346 14.26 -11.17 -2.46
C GLU A 346 15.13 -10.58 -3.57
N GLY A 347 15.88 -11.43 -4.25
CA GLY A 347 16.67 -11.05 -5.43
C GLY A 347 17.99 -10.34 -5.11
N VAL A 348 18.38 -10.16 -3.83
CA VAL A 348 19.62 -9.54 -3.38
C VAL A 348 20.54 -10.60 -2.76
N SER A 349 21.84 -10.53 -3.05
CA SER A 349 22.87 -11.38 -2.44
C SER A 349 24.10 -10.54 -2.14
N LEU A 350 24.60 -10.61 -0.91
CA LEU A 350 25.73 -9.78 -0.44
C LEU A 350 26.82 -10.67 0.14
N VAL A 351 28.09 -10.41 -0.25
CA VAL A 351 29.25 -11.18 0.18
C VAL A 351 30.24 -10.35 1.02
N ASN A 352 30.21 -9.02 0.89
CA ASN A 352 30.98 -8.10 1.74
C ASN A 352 30.21 -6.80 1.99
N PRO A 353 30.56 -6.01 3.02
CA PRO A 353 29.78 -4.83 3.42
C PRO A 353 29.94 -3.62 2.49
N SER A 354 31.05 -3.49 1.80
CA SER A 354 31.38 -2.32 0.96
C SER A 354 30.81 -2.40 -0.46
N GLY A 355 30.51 -3.61 -0.95
CA GLY A 355 30.09 -3.83 -2.33
C GLY A 355 31.23 -3.76 -3.35
N PHE A 356 32.49 -3.90 -2.92
CA PHE A 356 33.64 -3.92 -3.83
C PHE A 356 33.84 -5.28 -4.51
N ASP A 357 33.24 -6.32 -3.97
CA ASP A 357 33.19 -7.63 -4.60
C ASP A 357 32.01 -7.70 -5.60
N ARG A 358 32.26 -8.26 -6.81
CA ARG A 358 31.29 -8.39 -7.89
C ARG A 358 30.13 -9.34 -7.58
N ASP A 359 30.32 -10.23 -6.60
CA ASP A 359 29.29 -11.16 -6.13
C ASP A 359 28.24 -10.48 -5.24
N ASN A 360 28.38 -9.17 -4.95
CA ASN A 360 27.30 -8.35 -4.42
C ASN A 360 26.35 -7.99 -5.57
N VAL A 361 25.26 -8.73 -5.68
CA VAL A 361 24.34 -8.66 -6.82
C VAL A 361 22.88 -8.46 -6.37
N ALA A 362 22.11 -7.81 -7.23
CA ALA A 362 20.67 -7.70 -7.03
C ALA A 362 19.91 -7.73 -8.36
N THR A 363 18.66 -8.20 -8.31
CA THR A 363 17.69 -7.86 -9.36
C THR A 363 17.30 -6.39 -9.21
N PRO A 364 16.92 -5.67 -10.28
CA PRO A 364 16.46 -4.29 -10.16
C PRO A 364 15.26 -4.14 -9.20
N ALA A 365 14.33 -5.09 -9.21
CA ALA A 365 13.21 -5.13 -8.27
C ALA A 365 13.66 -5.35 -6.82
N GLY A 366 14.65 -6.23 -6.59
CA GLY A 366 15.24 -6.46 -5.27
C GLY A 366 15.94 -5.21 -4.71
N ALA A 367 16.64 -4.46 -5.57
CA ALA A 367 17.25 -3.19 -5.18
C ALA A 367 16.19 -2.15 -4.75
N ILE A 368 15.04 -2.09 -5.43
CA ILE A 368 13.92 -1.24 -5.00
C ILE A 368 13.38 -1.68 -3.64
N ARG A 369 13.16 -2.98 -3.42
CA ARG A 369 12.69 -3.47 -2.12
C ARG A 369 13.64 -3.11 -0.99
N LEU A 370 14.95 -3.18 -1.26
CA LEU A 370 15.96 -2.72 -0.31
C LEU A 370 15.82 -1.22 -0.01
N ALA A 371 15.58 -0.36 -1.02
CA ALA A 371 15.34 1.06 -0.82
C ALA A 371 14.07 1.35 -0.03
N GLU A 372 12.98 0.63 -0.32
CA GLU A 372 11.70 0.77 0.39
C GLU A 372 11.85 0.47 1.90
N VAL A 373 12.62 -0.54 2.24
CA VAL A 373 12.96 -0.86 3.64
C VAL A 373 13.85 0.21 4.25
N ALA A 374 14.88 0.64 3.51
CA ALA A 374 15.87 1.61 3.98
C ALA A 374 15.24 2.98 4.29
N MET A 375 14.39 3.47 3.42
CA MET A 375 13.75 4.78 3.56
C MET A 375 12.70 4.83 4.70
N LYS A 376 12.38 3.70 5.34
CA LYS A 376 11.58 3.66 6.57
C LYS A 376 12.41 3.98 7.82
N ASN A 377 13.73 3.81 7.75
CA ASN A 377 14.61 4.19 8.86
C ASN A 377 14.89 5.71 8.80
N PRO A 378 14.47 6.49 9.80
CA PRO A 378 14.55 7.96 9.73
C PRO A 378 15.98 8.48 9.73
N VAL A 379 16.95 7.80 10.38
CA VAL A 379 18.36 8.20 10.37
C VAL A 379 18.99 7.94 9.01
N PHE A 380 18.70 6.80 8.41
CA PHE A 380 19.14 6.49 7.06
C PHE A 380 18.59 7.51 6.05
N ALA A 381 17.28 7.76 6.09
CA ALA A 381 16.60 8.70 5.19
C ALA A 381 17.17 10.13 5.32
N GLU A 382 17.44 10.61 6.54
CA GLU A 382 18.06 11.89 6.80
C GLU A 382 19.44 11.98 6.15
N ILE A 383 20.30 10.96 6.34
CA ILE A 383 21.67 10.98 5.81
C ILE A 383 21.65 10.97 4.28
N VAL A 384 20.88 10.09 3.62
CA VAL A 384 20.89 9.98 2.15
C VAL A 384 20.27 11.20 1.46
N ALA A 385 19.42 11.95 2.12
CA ALA A 385 18.86 13.22 1.62
C ALA A 385 19.83 14.40 1.79
N THR A 386 20.90 14.24 2.59
CA THR A 386 21.90 15.29 2.84
C THR A 386 22.81 15.47 1.64
N ARG A 387 22.98 16.70 1.15
CA ARG A 387 23.83 17.04 0.00
C ARG A 387 25.32 17.05 0.33
N SER A 388 25.67 17.52 1.51
CA SER A 388 27.05 17.53 2.02
C SER A 388 27.07 17.59 3.54
N ALA A 389 28.13 17.07 4.15
CA ALA A 389 28.35 17.12 5.59
C ALA A 389 29.83 17.39 5.90
N GLU A 390 30.10 18.10 7.01
CA GLU A 390 31.46 18.27 7.56
C GLU A 390 31.77 17.07 8.46
N ILE A 391 32.83 16.33 8.10
CA ILE A 391 33.29 15.19 8.88
C ILE A 391 34.64 15.57 9.53
N PRO A 392 34.81 15.45 10.86
CA PRO A 392 36.02 15.80 11.56
C PRO A 392 37.24 15.09 10.99
N GLY A 393 38.31 15.85 10.68
CA GLY A 393 39.54 15.33 10.10
C GLY A 393 39.48 14.99 8.61
N VAL A 394 38.30 15.10 7.98
CA VAL A 394 38.10 14.84 6.56
C VAL A 394 37.74 16.12 5.79
N GLY A 395 36.94 17.01 6.44
CA GLY A 395 36.39 18.20 5.81
C GLY A 395 35.02 17.93 5.18
N THR A 396 34.66 18.73 4.19
CA THR A 396 33.35 18.64 3.50
C THR A 396 33.28 17.40 2.63
N VAL A 397 32.33 16.49 2.94
CA VAL A 397 32.00 15.33 2.12
C VAL A 397 30.72 15.61 1.36
N THR A 398 30.79 15.62 0.03
CA THR A 398 29.63 15.83 -0.85
C THR A 398 29.01 14.50 -1.24
N ASN A 399 27.68 14.45 -1.25
CA ASN A 399 26.95 13.26 -1.69
C ASN A 399 27.20 12.97 -3.17
N THR A 400 27.55 11.72 -3.46
CA THR A 400 27.83 11.24 -4.82
C THR A 400 26.56 11.13 -5.67
N ASN A 401 25.37 11.14 -5.07
CA ASN A 401 24.10 11.09 -5.77
C ASN A 401 23.70 12.46 -6.34
N LYS A 402 24.03 12.70 -7.61
CA LYS A 402 23.70 13.94 -8.30
C LYS A 402 22.21 14.11 -8.61
N MET A 403 21.38 13.06 -8.45
CA MET A 403 19.93 13.19 -8.56
C MET A 403 19.32 14.05 -7.44
N LEU A 404 20.02 14.26 -6.33
CA LEU A 404 19.58 15.17 -5.27
C LEU A 404 19.42 16.62 -5.73
N ASP A 405 19.98 16.99 -6.89
CA ASP A 405 19.78 18.31 -7.49
C ASP A 405 18.41 18.45 -8.16
N ASP A 406 17.75 17.33 -8.48
CA ASP A 406 16.42 17.30 -9.08
C ASP A 406 15.34 17.46 -7.99
N ALA A 407 14.27 18.19 -8.30
CA ALA A 407 13.20 18.49 -7.36
C ALA A 407 12.49 17.20 -6.87
N GLY A 408 12.27 17.12 -5.56
CA GLY A 408 11.58 15.99 -4.93
C GLY A 408 12.46 14.76 -4.68
N VAL A 409 13.70 14.69 -5.20
CA VAL A 409 14.60 13.56 -4.93
C VAL A 409 15.11 13.62 -3.48
N VAL A 410 15.00 12.49 -2.78
CA VAL A 410 15.31 12.34 -1.35
C VAL A 410 16.36 11.27 -1.05
N GLY A 411 16.98 10.69 -2.04
CA GLY A 411 18.03 9.66 -1.91
C GLY A 411 18.11 8.81 -3.17
N VAL A 412 18.81 7.68 -3.20
CA VAL A 412 19.31 6.85 -2.10
C VAL A 412 20.85 6.67 -2.21
N LYS A 413 21.33 5.91 -3.21
CA LYS A 413 22.74 5.54 -3.28
C LYS A 413 23.21 5.28 -4.71
N THR A 414 24.42 5.71 -5.01
CA THR A 414 25.18 5.37 -6.22
C THR A 414 26.02 4.12 -6.00
N GLY A 415 26.20 3.34 -7.07
CA GLY A 415 27.18 2.25 -7.12
C GLY A 415 28.04 2.38 -8.37
N THR A 416 29.34 2.10 -8.27
CA THR A 416 30.25 2.05 -9.43
C THR A 416 31.33 1.03 -9.15
N LEU A 417 31.47 0.06 -10.05
CA LEU A 417 32.53 -0.94 -10.05
C LEU A 417 32.88 -1.24 -11.52
N SER A 418 32.33 -2.28 -12.13
CA SER A 418 32.46 -2.50 -13.58
C SER A 418 31.56 -1.59 -14.39
N HIS A 419 30.38 -1.28 -13.83
CA HIS A 419 29.34 -0.43 -14.44
C HIS A 419 28.84 0.62 -13.44
N TRP A 420 28.00 1.50 -13.94
CA TRP A 420 27.40 2.58 -13.17
C TRP A 420 25.97 2.22 -12.74
N ASN A 421 25.73 2.25 -11.44
CA ASN A 421 24.47 1.87 -10.81
C ASN A 421 23.89 3.06 -10.03
N LEU A 422 22.56 3.16 -9.96
CA LEU A 422 21.88 4.20 -9.22
C LEU A 422 20.55 3.68 -8.64
N LEU A 423 20.38 3.89 -7.36
CA LEU A 423 19.15 3.66 -6.64
C LEU A 423 18.61 5.01 -6.18
N THR A 424 17.41 5.38 -6.58
CA THR A 424 16.83 6.72 -6.34
C THR A 424 15.46 6.60 -5.72
N ALA A 425 15.14 7.52 -4.80
CA ALA A 425 13.82 7.76 -4.25
C ALA A 425 13.42 9.22 -4.49
N LYS A 426 12.19 9.43 -4.95
CA LYS A 426 11.63 10.75 -5.23
C LYS A 426 10.22 10.88 -4.65
N ASP A 427 9.94 11.96 -3.97
CA ASP A 427 8.62 12.32 -3.47
C ASP A 427 7.88 13.14 -4.55
N VAL A 428 6.71 12.63 -4.96
CA VAL A 428 5.88 13.17 -6.05
C VAL A 428 4.52 13.56 -5.49
N PRO A 429 4.07 14.81 -5.64
CA PRO A 429 2.73 15.20 -5.25
C PRO A 429 1.69 14.65 -6.25
N VAL A 430 0.65 13.97 -5.73
CA VAL A 430 -0.47 13.44 -6.51
C VAL A 430 -1.76 13.88 -5.81
N GLY A 431 -2.44 14.90 -6.33
CA GLY A 431 -3.55 15.54 -5.64
C GLY A 431 -3.12 16.09 -4.27
N ASP A 432 -3.80 15.67 -3.21
CA ASP A 432 -3.51 16.07 -1.82
C ASP A 432 -2.51 15.13 -1.12
N THR A 433 -2.02 14.08 -1.82
CA THR A 433 -1.12 13.06 -1.27
C THR A 433 0.28 13.21 -1.85
N THR A 434 1.31 12.98 -1.04
CA THR A 434 2.69 12.82 -1.53
C THR A 434 3.03 11.34 -1.61
N VAL A 435 3.43 10.90 -2.79
CA VAL A 435 3.73 9.51 -3.10
C VAL A 435 5.22 9.36 -3.32
N ARG A 436 5.85 8.36 -2.70
CA ARG A 436 7.26 8.07 -2.96
C ARG A 436 7.41 7.10 -4.12
N VAL A 437 8.19 7.50 -5.10
CA VAL A 437 8.54 6.72 -6.29
C VAL A 437 9.99 6.28 -6.19
N TYR A 438 10.29 5.06 -6.58
CA TYR A 438 11.64 4.51 -6.60
C TYR A 438 12.06 4.14 -8.01
N ALA A 439 13.34 4.30 -8.32
CA ALA A 439 13.96 3.80 -9.53
C ALA A 439 15.30 3.13 -9.17
N ALA A 440 15.51 1.92 -9.68
CA ALA A 440 16.78 1.22 -9.67
C ALA A 440 17.27 1.10 -11.11
N VAL A 441 18.47 1.61 -11.39
CA VAL A 441 19.12 1.56 -12.72
C VAL A 441 20.49 0.92 -12.52
N LEU A 442 20.71 -0.23 -13.13
CA LEU A 442 21.92 -1.05 -12.94
C LEU A 442 22.60 -1.28 -14.28
N GLY A 443 23.94 -1.47 -14.26
CA GLY A 443 24.70 -1.91 -15.41
C GLY A 443 24.87 -0.86 -16.51
N GLN A 444 24.85 0.44 -16.20
CA GLN A 444 25.00 1.50 -17.21
C GLN A 444 26.46 1.74 -17.57
N ASP A 445 26.71 2.20 -18.81
CA ASP A 445 28.05 2.40 -19.34
C ASP A 445 28.72 3.67 -18.79
N SER A 446 27.93 4.67 -18.39
CA SER A 446 28.45 5.93 -17.84
C SER A 446 27.60 6.49 -16.68
N ASN A 447 28.19 7.47 -15.99
CA ASN A 447 27.46 8.25 -14.99
C ASN A 447 26.30 9.03 -15.61
N ASP A 448 26.47 9.58 -16.79
CA ASP A 448 25.45 10.39 -17.45
C ASP A 448 24.29 9.53 -17.93
N ASP A 449 24.55 8.30 -18.38
CA ASP A 449 23.51 7.35 -18.79
C ASP A 449 22.64 6.95 -17.58
N ARG A 450 23.25 6.56 -16.44
CA ARG A 450 22.44 6.21 -15.25
C ARG A 450 21.57 7.36 -14.76
N LEU A 451 22.04 8.62 -14.87
CA LEU A 451 21.26 9.80 -14.51
C LEU A 451 20.14 10.06 -15.52
N ALA A 452 20.43 9.98 -16.83
CA ALA A 452 19.44 10.18 -17.90
C ALA A 452 18.33 9.13 -17.84
N VAL A 453 18.70 7.86 -17.74
CA VAL A 453 17.75 6.74 -17.63
C VAL A 453 16.88 6.87 -16.38
N THR A 454 17.47 7.22 -15.23
CA THR A 454 16.73 7.42 -14.00
C THR A 454 15.69 8.54 -14.14
N ARG A 455 16.07 9.69 -14.71
CA ARG A 455 15.13 10.81 -14.97
C ARG A 455 13.99 10.40 -15.89
N GLN A 456 14.31 9.69 -16.98
CA GLN A 456 13.30 9.21 -17.93
C GLN A 456 12.29 8.27 -17.27
N LEU A 457 12.76 7.32 -16.47
CA LEU A 457 11.90 6.35 -15.76
C LEU A 457 11.01 7.05 -14.73
N LEU A 458 11.58 7.94 -13.92
CA LEU A 458 10.81 8.70 -12.92
C LEU A 458 9.76 9.59 -13.58
N ALA A 459 10.11 10.29 -14.67
CA ALA A 459 9.18 11.12 -15.42
C ALA A 459 8.02 10.31 -16.02
N GLY A 460 8.27 9.08 -16.48
CA GLY A 460 7.23 8.17 -16.96
C GLY A 460 6.24 7.77 -15.87
N VAL A 461 6.73 7.46 -14.67
CA VAL A 461 5.88 7.17 -13.50
C VAL A 461 5.08 8.41 -13.08
N GLU A 462 5.74 9.58 -12.99
CA GLU A 462 5.08 10.84 -12.66
C GLU A 462 3.94 11.18 -13.63
N ALA A 463 4.16 11.02 -14.93
CA ALA A 463 3.13 11.24 -15.94
C ALA A 463 1.93 10.29 -15.74
N SER A 464 2.18 9.01 -15.49
CA SER A 464 1.12 8.03 -15.23
C SER A 464 0.36 8.28 -13.92
N LEU A 465 1.03 8.82 -12.89
CA LEU A 465 0.40 9.20 -11.62
C LEU A 465 -0.44 10.48 -11.75
N ALA A 466 -0.07 11.40 -12.64
CA ALA A 466 -0.83 12.63 -12.89
C ALA A 466 -2.20 12.37 -13.57
N GLU A 467 -2.35 11.27 -14.28
CA GLU A 467 -3.55 10.90 -15.05
C GLU A 467 -4.48 9.94 -14.26
N GLN A 468 -4.52 10.04 -12.92
CA GLN A 468 -5.35 9.17 -12.09
C GLN A 468 -6.85 9.36 -12.39
N PRO A 469 -7.58 8.29 -12.79
CA PRO A 469 -9.02 8.35 -12.95
C PRO A 469 -9.72 8.51 -11.59
N VAL A 470 -10.98 8.95 -11.64
CA VAL A 470 -11.84 8.94 -10.44
C VAL A 470 -12.11 7.50 -10.05
N SER A 471 -11.77 7.11 -8.82
CA SER A 471 -11.94 5.74 -8.32
C SER A 471 -13.41 5.43 -8.00
N VAL A 472 -14.14 6.38 -7.41
CA VAL A 472 -15.59 6.32 -7.18
C VAL A 472 -16.17 7.68 -7.56
N PRO A 473 -16.96 7.76 -8.66
CA PRO A 473 -17.58 9.00 -9.09
C PRO A 473 -18.64 9.51 -8.10
N LYS A 474 -18.84 10.82 -8.08
CA LYS A 474 -20.00 11.43 -7.44
C LYS A 474 -21.31 10.85 -8.00
N GLY A 475 -22.29 10.58 -7.14
CA GLY A 475 -23.59 10.01 -7.52
C GLY A 475 -23.55 8.49 -7.72
N THR A 476 -22.45 7.82 -7.35
CA THR A 476 -22.42 6.34 -7.34
C THR A 476 -23.35 5.82 -6.24
N VAL A 477 -24.22 4.89 -6.59
CA VAL A 477 -25.10 4.22 -5.62
C VAL A 477 -24.25 3.31 -4.75
N VAL A 478 -24.33 3.52 -3.44
CA VAL A 478 -23.50 2.82 -2.43
C VAL A 478 -24.37 2.08 -1.40
N GLY A 479 -25.67 2.21 -1.53
CA GLY A 479 -26.62 1.54 -0.67
C GLY A 479 -28.05 1.91 -0.98
N GLN A 480 -28.98 1.29 -0.27
CA GLN A 480 -30.41 1.52 -0.40
C GLN A 480 -31.08 1.55 0.97
N VAL A 481 -32.01 2.46 1.12
CA VAL A 481 -32.95 2.50 2.24
C VAL A 481 -34.28 1.96 1.78
N ALA A 482 -34.76 0.91 2.42
CA ALA A 482 -36.08 0.31 2.14
C ALA A 482 -37.01 0.48 3.35
N THR A 483 -38.20 0.97 3.11
CA THR A 483 -39.22 1.11 4.15
C THR A 483 -40.23 -0.04 4.08
N VAL A 484 -40.87 -0.34 5.18
CA VAL A 484 -41.93 -1.39 5.25
C VAL A 484 -43.15 -1.03 4.39
N TRP A 485 -43.38 0.27 4.17
CA TRP A 485 -44.48 0.74 3.28
C TRP A 485 -44.10 0.75 1.81
N GLY A 486 -42.93 0.19 1.43
CA GLY A 486 -42.53 -0.07 0.05
C GLY A 486 -41.74 1.06 -0.62
N ASP A 487 -41.43 2.13 0.09
CA ASP A 487 -40.55 3.17 -0.43
C ASP A 487 -39.10 2.69 -0.47
N ARG A 488 -38.34 3.04 -1.53
CA ARG A 488 -36.96 2.67 -1.74
C ARG A 488 -36.17 3.86 -2.21
N VAL A 489 -35.20 4.27 -1.45
CA VAL A 489 -34.35 5.44 -1.72
C VAL A 489 -32.92 4.99 -1.83
N GLU A 490 -32.26 5.37 -2.91
CA GLU A 490 -30.83 5.12 -3.09
C GLU A 490 -29.99 6.04 -2.21
N VAL A 491 -28.85 5.52 -1.75
CA VAL A 491 -27.83 6.28 -1.08
C VAL A 491 -26.67 6.47 -2.05
N VAL A 492 -26.27 7.72 -2.28
CA VAL A 492 -25.28 8.08 -3.30
C VAL A 492 -24.11 8.87 -2.72
N THR A 493 -22.96 8.79 -3.38
CA THR A 493 -21.77 9.57 -3.01
C THR A 493 -21.93 11.06 -3.34
N ASP A 494 -21.46 11.94 -2.44
CA ASP A 494 -21.59 13.40 -2.57
C ASP A 494 -20.49 14.04 -3.41
N ALA A 495 -19.32 13.39 -3.52
CA ALA A 495 -18.18 13.89 -4.28
C ALA A 495 -17.41 12.74 -4.95
N ASP A 496 -16.62 13.12 -5.95
CA ASP A 496 -15.63 12.22 -6.56
C ASP A 496 -14.59 11.80 -5.52
N THR A 497 -14.33 10.50 -5.44
CA THR A 497 -13.29 9.95 -4.56
C THR A 497 -12.17 9.39 -5.41
N LYS A 498 -10.92 9.77 -5.10
CA LYS A 498 -9.73 9.31 -5.80
C LYS A 498 -8.76 8.69 -4.81
N VAL A 499 -8.24 7.52 -5.14
CA VAL A 499 -7.10 6.89 -4.46
C VAL A 499 -6.01 6.64 -5.48
N VAL A 500 -4.76 6.69 -5.03
CA VAL A 500 -3.59 6.50 -5.91
C VAL A 500 -3.46 5.03 -6.26
N LEU A 501 -3.62 4.72 -7.53
CA LEU A 501 -3.46 3.38 -8.09
C LEU A 501 -2.44 3.40 -9.23
N TRP A 502 -1.64 2.36 -9.34
CA TRP A 502 -0.62 2.22 -10.36
C TRP A 502 -0.31 0.74 -10.61
N ASN A 503 0.08 0.36 -11.84
CA ASN A 503 0.60 -0.97 -12.22
C ASN A 503 -0.26 -2.15 -11.72
N GLY A 504 -1.54 -2.17 -12.05
CA GLY A 504 -2.46 -3.26 -11.68
C GLY A 504 -2.90 -3.25 -10.21
N ALA A 505 -2.53 -2.23 -9.44
CA ALA A 505 -2.96 -2.12 -8.05
C ALA A 505 -4.48 -1.91 -7.96
N SER A 506 -5.07 -2.50 -6.93
CA SER A 506 -6.50 -2.42 -6.63
C SER A 506 -6.76 -1.68 -5.33
N ALA A 507 -7.98 -1.17 -5.18
CA ALA A 507 -8.48 -0.58 -3.95
C ALA A 507 -9.76 -1.26 -3.50
N THR A 508 -10.12 -1.04 -2.24
CA THR A 508 -11.39 -1.50 -1.66
C THR A 508 -12.21 -0.30 -1.23
N ALA A 509 -13.53 -0.38 -1.38
CA ALA A 509 -14.46 0.61 -0.85
C ALA A 509 -15.34 -0.02 0.24
N VAL A 510 -15.50 0.70 1.34
CA VAL A 510 -16.37 0.31 2.45
C VAL A 510 -17.31 1.47 2.74
N THR A 511 -18.60 1.20 2.77
CA THR A 511 -19.63 2.19 3.10
C THR A 511 -20.18 1.92 4.50
N GLU A 512 -20.12 2.92 5.35
CA GLU A 512 -20.73 2.90 6.68
C GLU A 512 -21.97 3.81 6.62
N LEU A 513 -23.15 3.24 6.91
CA LEU A 513 -24.43 3.92 6.83
C LEU A 513 -25.07 4.04 8.21
N ASP A 514 -25.51 5.25 8.55
CA ASP A 514 -26.31 5.57 9.72
C ASP A 514 -27.42 6.55 9.32
N LEU A 515 -28.61 6.02 9.13
CA LEU A 515 -29.78 6.82 8.72
C LEU A 515 -30.27 7.74 9.86
N GLY A 516 -30.29 7.25 11.11
CA GLY A 516 -30.92 7.94 12.22
C GLY A 516 -32.35 8.37 11.87
N ASP A 517 -32.71 9.62 12.17
CA ASP A 517 -34.03 10.22 11.86
C ASP A 517 -34.04 11.00 10.54
N ARG A 518 -33.06 10.81 9.67
CA ARG A 518 -32.90 11.56 8.42
C ARG A 518 -33.81 11.00 7.33
N THR A 519 -34.62 11.88 6.72
CA THR A 519 -35.54 11.50 5.65
C THR A 519 -35.45 12.41 4.43
N ALA A 520 -34.83 13.60 4.55
CA ALA A 520 -34.82 14.58 3.48
C ALA A 520 -33.85 14.19 2.35
N ALA A 521 -34.18 14.51 1.12
CA ALA A 521 -33.27 14.41 -0.01
C ALA A 521 -31.96 15.18 0.26
N GLY A 522 -30.81 14.60 -0.06
CA GLY A 522 -29.48 15.18 0.20
C GLY A 522 -29.07 15.15 1.68
N ALA A 523 -29.82 14.52 2.58
CA ALA A 523 -29.39 14.32 3.95
C ALA A 523 -28.22 13.33 4.00
N GLU A 524 -27.12 13.73 4.65
CA GLU A 524 -25.96 12.85 4.86
C GLU A 524 -26.33 11.70 5.81
N VAL A 525 -26.11 10.49 5.35
CA VAL A 525 -26.48 9.25 6.04
C VAL A 525 -25.32 8.28 6.23
N GLY A 526 -24.09 8.76 6.01
CA GLY A 526 -22.91 7.94 6.23
C GLY A 526 -21.68 8.43 5.48
N THR A 527 -20.69 7.54 5.38
CA THR A 527 -19.42 7.81 4.73
C THR A 527 -18.98 6.61 3.91
N LEU A 528 -18.49 6.86 2.70
CA LEU A 528 -17.74 5.88 1.90
C LEU A 528 -16.25 6.12 2.14
N THR A 529 -15.53 5.06 2.48
CA THR A 529 -14.07 5.04 2.61
C THR A 529 -13.48 4.16 1.51
N ALA A 530 -12.73 4.76 0.60
CA ALA A 530 -11.91 4.06 -0.41
C ALA A 530 -10.49 3.92 0.11
N LYS A 531 -9.97 2.69 0.18
CA LYS A 531 -8.63 2.37 0.67
C LYS A 531 -7.79 1.77 -0.46
N GLY A 532 -6.81 2.52 -0.92
CA GLY A 532 -5.76 2.12 -1.85
C GLY A 532 -4.52 1.54 -1.14
N PRO A 533 -3.51 1.11 -1.90
CA PRO A 533 -2.23 0.63 -1.36
C PRO A 533 -1.37 1.75 -0.76
N VAL A 534 -1.58 2.99 -1.19
CA VAL A 534 -0.76 4.17 -0.85
C VAL A 534 -1.49 5.11 0.10
N ASP A 535 -2.77 5.35 -0.16
CA ASP A 535 -3.60 6.34 0.51
C ASP A 535 -5.01 5.83 0.82
N THR A 536 -5.76 6.68 1.52
CA THR A 536 -7.18 6.45 1.83
C THR A 536 -7.93 7.75 1.60
N ALA A 537 -9.03 7.67 0.87
CA ALA A 537 -9.90 8.80 0.61
C ALA A 537 -11.31 8.54 1.13
N GLN A 538 -12.00 9.57 1.57
CA GLN A 538 -13.35 9.49 2.12
C GLN A 538 -14.27 10.52 1.47
N THR A 539 -15.53 10.16 1.34
CA THR A 539 -16.61 11.09 0.94
C THR A 539 -17.85 10.79 1.76
N SER A 540 -18.66 11.83 2.03
CA SER A 540 -20.00 11.64 2.58
C SER A 540 -20.92 10.98 1.57
N VAL A 541 -21.94 10.31 2.09
CA VAL A 541 -23.00 9.70 1.27
C VAL A 541 -24.36 10.17 1.77
N SER A 542 -25.25 10.49 0.83
CA SER A 542 -26.55 11.11 1.11
C SER A 542 -27.69 10.34 0.47
N LEU A 543 -28.91 10.59 0.97
CA LEU A 543 -30.13 10.13 0.32
C LEU A 543 -30.29 10.82 -1.04
N ALA A 544 -30.47 10.05 -2.11
CA ALA A 544 -30.73 10.59 -3.44
C ALA A 544 -32.06 11.32 -3.53
N GLU A 545 -33.07 10.84 -2.80
CA GLU A 545 -34.43 11.37 -2.76
C GLU A 545 -34.94 11.42 -1.30
N GLU A 546 -36.07 12.08 -1.08
CA GLU A 546 -36.74 12.11 0.22
C GLU A 546 -37.41 10.77 0.50
N ILE A 547 -37.25 10.22 1.71
CA ILE A 547 -38.00 9.06 2.17
C ILE A 547 -39.45 9.51 2.46
N SER A 548 -40.37 9.09 1.61
CA SER A 548 -41.79 9.46 1.73
C SER A 548 -42.42 8.83 2.95
N ALA A 549 -43.26 9.57 3.65
CA ALA A 549 -44.05 9.01 4.73
C ALA A 549 -45.10 8.02 4.22
N PRO A 550 -45.48 6.99 5.00
CA PRO A 550 -46.53 6.04 4.59
C PRO A 550 -47.87 6.75 4.38
N SER A 551 -48.57 6.35 3.32
CA SER A 551 -49.88 6.92 3.01
C SER A 551 -50.88 6.70 4.15
N PRO A 552 -51.90 7.60 4.33
CA PRO A 552 -52.98 7.38 5.30
C PRO A 552 -53.66 6.02 5.12
N TRP A 553 -53.81 5.57 3.86
CA TRP A 553 -54.43 4.27 3.56
C TRP A 553 -53.53 3.12 4.07
N TRP A 554 -52.25 3.16 3.85
CA TRP A 554 -51.32 2.15 4.36
C TRP A 554 -51.38 2.06 5.89
N ARG A 555 -51.36 3.20 6.58
CA ARG A 555 -51.50 3.26 8.05
C ARG A 555 -52.76 2.61 8.58
N LEU A 556 -53.89 2.77 7.84
CA LEU A 556 -55.17 2.17 8.21
C LEU A 556 -55.25 0.67 7.93
N THR A 557 -54.52 0.17 6.93
CA THR A 557 -54.62 -1.21 6.47
C THR A 557 -53.53 -2.13 7.01
N HIS A 558 -52.45 -1.56 7.57
CA HIS A 558 -51.28 -2.29 8.09
C HIS A 558 -51.00 -1.95 9.57
N PRO A 559 -51.99 -2.16 10.47
CA PRO A 559 -51.82 -1.80 11.89
C PRO A 559 -50.77 -2.67 12.60
N LEU A 560 -50.57 -3.93 12.19
CA LEU A 560 -49.63 -4.83 12.84
C LEU A 560 -48.20 -4.39 12.56
N GLU A 561 -47.89 -4.07 11.32
CA GLU A 561 -46.60 -3.52 10.90
C GLU A 561 -46.37 -2.15 11.55
N LEU A 562 -47.42 -1.27 11.55
CA LEU A 562 -47.31 0.07 12.13
C LEU A 562 -46.99 0.05 13.65
N PHE A 563 -47.57 -0.93 14.37
CA PHE A 563 -47.32 -1.10 15.82
C PHE A 563 -46.10 -1.97 16.15
N GLY A 564 -45.34 -2.41 15.13
CA GLY A 564 -44.17 -3.28 15.33
C GLY A 564 -44.53 -4.68 15.84
N LEU A 565 -45.77 -5.15 15.58
CA LEU A 565 -46.26 -6.45 16.03
C LEU A 565 -46.12 -7.55 14.97
N ASP A 566 -45.75 -7.20 13.76
CA ASP A 566 -45.44 -8.14 12.69
C ASP A 566 -43.97 -8.51 12.80
N ASN A 567 -43.67 -9.61 13.48
CA ASN A 567 -42.34 -10.23 13.52
C ASN A 567 -42.26 -11.19 12.33
N GLY A 568 -41.98 -10.65 11.10
CA GLY A 568 -41.82 -11.37 9.86
C GLY A 568 -40.81 -12.52 9.87
#